data_8c3c51c1bfcacfcc36282506ac52aa88
#
_entry.id   8c3c51c1bfcacfcc36282506ac52aa88
#
_cell.length_a   1.000
_cell.length_b   1.000
_cell.length_c   1.000
_cell.angle_alpha   90.00
_cell.angle_beta   90.00
_cell.angle_gamma   90.00
#
_symmetry.space_group_name_H-M   'P 1'
#
loop_
_entity.id
_entity.type
_entity.pdbx_description
1 polymer ?
#
loop_
_entity_poly.entity_id
_entity_poly.type
_entity_poly.pdbx_seq_one_letter_code
_entity_poly.pdbx_strand_id
1 'polypeptide(L)'
;MFFRDNNEMRKALHLILFCAGLVSTAACTESDRGDKAAALSKEIVNNGLSDVAHAVERVDSAEQAGLFTAVCAHTTKAIIYVNADRRRLAAYHAEKAIAAEAGNAFTMPEDSNLYCKARWILANGAYADGEYGKSLALCNEILAFVGDGTMPKDVEMKCRASIKMADCESKLRHIAESEQLFLQCIDILMESTQHATDYGEIDPLIYTLLSLGDLYIDNKMPEKALPLTVKMDTAMNRLTRCPNTPDWEIQMRTGNVTINKAMVYAANNQKEQAEALHREYQQLQGLGALDKAAEGLYLSMMGRYNEAVRLFDEADAMMRSDGEPISNLYVKTLLHYKYDALQKSGRTAEALAMSDRIRQLTDSISRQERQADVEQLQEIRWQEEEIIRKNQSLTIHRIVLAAIFLLLLMAVYIIWRVRRYNRHLAEKNRSLYEQIQQRRQAEAEQQRQLQVQPEEKLTPNQQLYRRLSELVKNPDVYTDPDTNHETLARLLGTNYQYVYAALRECGDTTPADYLNRLRIQYAAQLLEKTDNPIGLVIEQSGFTNRTTFARLFAAYYSMTPSEFRRAARAEDKLA
;
A
#
# COMPACT_ATOMS: atom_id res chain seq x y z
N MET A 1 13.31 -15.32 -42.60
CA MET A 1 14.02 -14.86 -41.39
C MET A 1 13.15 -14.00 -40.45
N PHE A 2 11.82 -13.95 -40.68
CA PHE A 2 10.84 -13.15 -39.93
C PHE A 2 10.19 -13.87 -38.73
N PHE A 3 10.48 -15.14 -38.51
CA PHE A 3 9.82 -15.99 -37.51
C PHE A 3 10.66 -16.26 -36.22
N ARG A 4 11.94 -15.84 -36.17
CA ARG A 4 12.82 -16.13 -35.03
C ARG A 4 12.77 -15.06 -33.92
N ASP A 5 12.45 -13.81 -34.27
CA ASP A 5 12.41 -12.69 -33.31
C ASP A 5 11.10 -12.63 -32.48
N ASN A 6 10.02 -13.25 -32.96
CA ASN A 6 8.75 -13.32 -32.23
C ASN A 6 8.76 -14.33 -31.08
N ASN A 7 9.66 -15.32 -31.11
CA ASN A 7 9.72 -16.36 -30.09
C ASN A 7 10.47 -15.91 -28.82
N GLU A 8 11.47 -15.05 -28.94
CA GLU A 8 12.18 -14.49 -27.78
C GLU A 8 11.34 -13.42 -27.07
N MET A 9 10.57 -12.63 -27.83
CA MET A 9 9.63 -11.66 -27.26
C MET A 9 8.43 -12.35 -26.59
N ARG A 10 7.95 -13.48 -27.15
CA ARG A 10 6.94 -14.32 -26.51
C ARG A 10 7.47 -14.98 -25.23
N LYS A 11 8.71 -15.45 -25.20
CA LYS A 11 9.33 -16.02 -24.00
C LYS A 11 9.51 -14.99 -22.89
N ALA A 12 9.91 -13.74 -23.23
CA ALA A 12 9.99 -12.64 -22.27
C ALA A 12 8.59 -12.25 -21.75
N LEU A 13 7.56 -12.22 -22.61
CA LEU A 13 6.18 -11.96 -22.21
C LEU A 13 5.60 -13.10 -21.36
N HIS A 14 5.92 -14.35 -21.68
CA HIS A 14 5.55 -15.51 -20.87
C HIS A 14 6.27 -15.54 -19.51
N LEU A 15 7.53 -15.07 -19.44
CA LEU A 15 8.26 -14.96 -18.17
C LEU A 15 7.66 -13.86 -17.27
N ILE A 16 7.24 -12.74 -17.85
CA ILE A 16 6.56 -11.64 -17.14
C ILE A 16 5.16 -12.09 -16.68
N LEU A 17 4.42 -12.82 -17.51
CA LEU A 17 3.12 -13.39 -17.15
C LEU A 17 3.24 -14.54 -16.15
N PHE A 18 4.34 -15.32 -16.18
CA PHE A 18 4.63 -16.37 -15.21
C PHE A 18 5.04 -15.79 -13.85
N CYS A 19 5.80 -14.70 -13.82
CA CYS A 19 6.09 -13.98 -12.57
C CYS A 19 4.85 -13.25 -12.01
N ALA A 20 3.94 -12.77 -12.85
CA ALA A 20 2.64 -12.24 -12.43
C ALA A 20 1.66 -13.35 -11.97
N GLY A 21 1.78 -14.57 -12.50
CA GLY A 21 0.96 -15.74 -12.15
C GLY A 21 1.40 -16.46 -10.86
N LEU A 22 2.63 -16.24 -10.36
CA LEU A 22 3.12 -16.81 -9.09
C LEU A 22 2.65 -16.05 -7.84
N VAL A 23 1.91 -14.95 -7.99
CA VAL A 23 1.24 -14.23 -6.89
C VAL A 23 -0.19 -14.74 -6.63
N SER A 24 -0.71 -15.68 -7.42
CA SER A 24 -2.09 -16.19 -7.28
C SER A 24 -2.15 -17.68 -7.00
N THR A 25 -1.61 -18.12 -5.85
CA THR A 25 -1.97 -19.45 -5.32
C THR A 25 -1.98 -19.43 -3.80
N ALA A 26 -3.03 -18.88 -3.26
CA ALA A 26 -3.78 -19.35 -2.09
C ALA A 26 -5.07 -18.51 -2.06
N ALA A 27 -6.03 -18.84 -2.88
CA ALA A 27 -7.40 -18.38 -2.71
C ALA A 27 -7.98 -19.07 -1.46
N CYS A 28 -7.61 -18.58 -0.26
CA CYS A 28 -8.54 -18.58 0.85
C CYS A 28 -9.75 -17.81 0.34
N THR A 29 -10.96 -18.38 0.47
CA THR A 29 -12.18 -17.63 0.22
C THR A 29 -12.13 -16.35 1.08
N GLU A 30 -12.67 -15.22 0.62
CA GLU A 30 -12.69 -13.96 1.38
C GLU A 30 -13.23 -14.15 2.80
N SER A 31 -14.20 -15.06 2.97
CA SER A 31 -14.75 -15.47 4.28
C SER A 31 -13.69 -16.11 5.19
N ASP A 32 -12.86 -17.03 4.72
CA ASP A 32 -11.81 -17.69 5.51
C ASP A 32 -10.70 -16.67 5.95
N ARG A 33 -10.47 -15.65 5.14
CA ARG A 33 -9.55 -14.56 5.48
C ARG A 33 -10.13 -13.64 6.56
N GLY A 34 -11.42 -13.29 6.48
CA GLY A 34 -12.12 -12.48 7.47
C GLY A 34 -12.13 -13.16 8.85
N ASP A 35 -12.48 -14.44 8.91
CA ASP A 35 -12.49 -15.21 10.15
C ASP A 35 -11.10 -15.29 10.80
N LYS A 36 -10.04 -15.50 10.01
CA LYS A 36 -8.65 -15.49 10.49
C LYS A 36 -8.22 -14.11 10.99
N ALA A 37 -8.61 -13.05 10.29
CA ALA A 37 -8.32 -11.68 10.72
C ALA A 37 -9.03 -11.36 12.04
N ALA A 38 -10.30 -11.71 12.19
CA ALA A 38 -11.07 -11.50 13.42
C ALA A 38 -10.49 -12.29 14.60
N ALA A 39 -10.11 -13.56 14.39
CA ALA A 39 -9.49 -14.40 15.42
C ALA A 39 -8.14 -13.83 15.87
N LEU A 40 -7.28 -13.42 14.92
CA LEU A 40 -5.98 -12.82 15.23
C LEU A 40 -6.13 -11.46 15.92
N SER A 41 -7.07 -10.62 15.49
CA SER A 41 -7.36 -9.33 16.15
C SER A 41 -7.76 -9.56 17.62
N LYS A 42 -8.68 -10.50 17.88
CA LYS A 42 -9.11 -10.86 19.24
C LYS A 42 -7.96 -11.37 20.09
N GLU A 43 -7.11 -12.23 19.54
CA GLU A 43 -5.91 -12.74 20.22
C GLU A 43 -4.94 -11.61 20.59
N ILE A 44 -4.63 -10.71 19.62
CA ILE A 44 -3.72 -9.59 19.86
C ILE A 44 -4.27 -8.65 20.93
N VAL A 45 -5.55 -8.33 20.88
CA VAL A 45 -6.20 -7.47 21.88
C VAL A 45 -6.16 -8.09 23.27
N ASN A 46 -6.48 -9.38 23.40
CA ASN A 46 -6.51 -10.06 24.71
C ASN A 46 -5.12 -10.18 25.35
N ASN A 47 -4.08 -10.34 24.54
CA ASN A 47 -2.70 -10.48 25.01
C ASN A 47 -1.94 -9.16 25.07
N GLY A 48 -2.48 -8.09 24.48
CA GLY A 48 -1.79 -6.82 24.26
C GLY A 48 -1.69 -5.90 25.49
N LEU A 49 -2.40 -6.20 26.58
CA LEU A 49 -2.37 -5.37 27.79
C LEU A 49 -1.01 -5.37 28.49
N SER A 50 -0.25 -6.46 28.42
CA SER A 50 1.07 -6.59 29.03
C SER A 50 2.19 -5.88 28.24
N ASP A 51 2.03 -5.74 26.92
CA ASP A 51 2.99 -5.06 26.03
C ASP A 51 2.27 -4.45 24.82
N VAL A 52 1.84 -3.20 25.02
CA VAL A 52 1.11 -2.43 24.00
C VAL A 52 1.95 -2.22 22.73
N ALA A 53 3.26 -1.97 22.87
CA ALA A 53 4.13 -1.73 21.72
C ALA A 53 4.23 -2.97 20.83
N HIS A 54 4.45 -4.14 21.43
CA HIS A 54 4.50 -5.41 20.70
C HIS A 54 3.15 -5.75 20.06
N ALA A 55 2.03 -5.49 20.75
CA ALA A 55 0.70 -5.70 20.18
C ALA A 55 0.45 -4.85 18.93
N VAL A 56 0.85 -3.58 18.95
CA VAL A 56 0.76 -2.67 17.80
C VAL A 56 1.64 -3.14 16.65
N GLU A 57 2.88 -3.58 16.92
CA GLU A 57 3.80 -4.13 15.90
C GLU A 57 3.21 -5.38 15.22
N ARG A 58 2.55 -6.26 15.98
CA ARG A 58 1.84 -7.43 15.42
C ARG A 58 0.70 -7.02 14.48
N VAL A 59 -0.05 -5.97 14.83
CA VAL A 59 -1.10 -5.43 13.95
C VAL A 59 -0.49 -4.88 12.66
N ASP A 60 0.61 -4.12 12.74
CA ASP A 60 1.33 -3.60 11.57
C ASP A 60 1.83 -4.73 10.66
N SER A 61 2.38 -5.78 11.25
CA SER A 61 2.86 -6.96 10.51
C SER A 61 1.71 -7.69 9.80
N ALA A 62 0.55 -7.81 10.43
CA ALA A 62 -0.63 -8.43 9.83
C ALA A 62 -1.21 -7.59 8.68
N GLU A 63 -1.17 -6.26 8.79
CA GLU A 63 -1.57 -5.34 7.73
C GLU A 63 -0.61 -5.41 6.53
N GLN A 64 0.70 -5.39 6.78
CA GLN A 64 1.73 -5.52 5.73
C GLN A 64 1.66 -6.87 5.00
N ALA A 65 1.34 -7.94 5.72
CA ALA A 65 1.11 -9.26 5.14
C ALA A 65 -0.21 -9.35 4.34
N GLY A 66 -1.03 -8.30 4.36
CA GLY A 66 -2.32 -8.24 3.69
C GLY A 66 -3.40 -9.09 4.37
N LEU A 67 -3.20 -9.53 5.62
CA LEU A 67 -4.21 -10.26 6.39
C LEU A 67 -5.26 -9.30 6.97
N PHE A 68 -4.82 -8.13 7.48
CA PHE A 68 -5.71 -7.07 7.93
C PHE A 68 -5.96 -6.06 6.82
N THR A 69 -7.21 -5.56 6.75
CA THR A 69 -7.54 -4.34 6.03
C THR A 69 -7.09 -3.12 6.85
N ALA A 70 -7.01 -1.95 6.25
CA ALA A 70 -6.72 -0.72 7.00
C ALA A 70 -7.76 -0.44 8.10
N VAL A 71 -9.05 -0.74 7.84
CA VAL A 71 -10.12 -0.64 8.85
C VAL A 71 -9.85 -1.59 10.00
N CYS A 72 -9.55 -2.86 9.72
CA CYS A 72 -9.25 -3.87 10.73
C CYS A 72 -8.02 -3.48 11.56
N ALA A 73 -6.92 -3.09 10.92
CA ALA A 73 -5.67 -2.72 11.57
C ALA A 73 -5.88 -1.51 12.51
N HIS A 74 -6.45 -0.44 12.01
CA HIS A 74 -6.66 0.78 12.80
C HIS A 74 -7.70 0.57 13.91
N THR A 75 -8.79 -0.16 13.68
CA THR A 75 -9.77 -0.46 14.75
C THR A 75 -9.15 -1.32 15.84
N THR A 76 -8.34 -2.32 15.47
CA THR A 76 -7.64 -3.16 16.46
C THR A 76 -6.66 -2.34 17.31
N LYS A 77 -5.87 -1.44 16.69
CA LYS A 77 -5.01 -0.51 17.43
C LYS A 77 -5.81 0.40 18.34
N ALA A 78 -6.94 0.94 17.88
CA ALA A 78 -7.81 1.76 18.69
C ALA A 78 -8.30 1.03 19.94
N ILE A 79 -8.71 -0.24 19.82
CA ILE A 79 -9.12 -1.08 20.96
C ILE A 79 -7.95 -1.32 21.93
N ILE A 80 -6.75 -1.63 21.42
CA ILE A 80 -5.55 -1.81 22.24
C ILE A 80 -5.27 -0.54 23.07
N TYR A 81 -5.34 0.63 22.43
CA TYR A 81 -5.13 1.91 23.11
C TYR A 81 -6.25 2.29 24.10
N VAL A 82 -7.50 1.91 23.82
CA VAL A 82 -8.61 2.04 24.81
C VAL A 82 -8.28 1.21 26.05
N ASN A 83 -7.89 -0.04 25.86
CA ASN A 83 -7.57 -0.94 26.97
C ASN A 83 -6.33 -0.49 27.77
N ALA A 84 -5.42 0.25 27.14
CA ALA A 84 -4.25 0.86 27.78
C ALA A 84 -4.51 2.28 28.34
N ASP A 85 -5.76 2.74 28.38
CA ASP A 85 -6.19 4.10 28.79
C ASP A 85 -5.49 5.24 28.03
N ARG A 86 -5.09 4.98 26.76
CA ARG A 86 -4.48 5.97 25.86
C ARG A 86 -5.52 6.58 24.92
N ARG A 87 -6.38 7.43 25.44
CA ARG A 87 -7.60 7.90 24.76
C ARG A 87 -7.33 8.67 23.47
N ARG A 88 -6.29 9.51 23.42
CA ARG A 88 -5.96 10.30 22.21
C ARG A 88 -5.47 9.43 21.07
N LEU A 89 -4.63 8.43 21.36
CA LEU A 89 -4.18 7.44 20.39
C LEU A 89 -5.33 6.55 19.91
N ALA A 90 -6.21 6.15 20.83
CA ALA A 90 -7.41 5.39 20.47
C ALA A 90 -8.31 6.18 19.51
N ALA A 91 -8.56 7.45 19.81
CA ALA A 91 -9.34 8.34 18.94
C ALA A 91 -8.67 8.52 17.56
N TYR A 92 -7.36 8.80 17.53
CA TYR A 92 -6.60 8.93 16.29
C TYR A 92 -6.73 7.70 15.39
N HIS A 93 -6.54 6.50 15.95
CA HIS A 93 -6.67 5.29 15.14
C HIS A 93 -8.12 4.99 14.75
N ALA A 94 -9.11 5.31 15.59
CA ALA A 94 -10.51 5.19 15.22
C ALA A 94 -10.89 6.13 14.05
N GLU A 95 -10.39 7.37 14.06
CA GLU A 95 -10.55 8.30 12.93
C GLU A 95 -9.88 7.80 11.65
N LYS A 96 -8.67 7.22 11.74
CA LYS A 96 -7.99 6.58 10.60
C LYS A 96 -8.77 5.40 10.05
N ALA A 97 -9.37 4.56 10.91
CA ALA A 97 -10.22 3.45 10.49
C ALA A 97 -11.44 3.94 9.69
N ILE A 98 -12.09 5.02 10.16
CA ILE A 98 -13.23 5.62 9.49
C ILE A 98 -12.82 6.26 8.16
N ALA A 99 -11.68 6.95 8.12
CA ALA A 99 -11.16 7.60 6.93
C ALA A 99 -10.73 6.59 5.84
N ALA A 100 -10.28 5.41 6.23
CA ALA A 100 -9.89 4.34 5.30
C ALA A 100 -11.05 3.84 4.44
N GLU A 101 -12.29 4.00 4.93
CA GLU A 101 -13.51 3.55 4.26
C GLU A 101 -14.25 4.68 3.50
N ALA A 102 -13.82 5.93 3.66
CA ALA A 102 -14.46 7.08 3.02
C ALA A 102 -14.33 7.01 1.48
N GLY A 103 -15.31 6.35 0.84
CA GLY A 103 -15.44 6.30 -0.63
C GLY A 103 -15.39 4.93 -1.28
N ASN A 104 -15.18 3.84 -0.55
CA ASN A 104 -15.15 2.48 -1.08
C ASN A 104 -16.20 1.59 -0.40
N ALA A 105 -16.80 0.67 -1.16
CA ALA A 105 -17.53 -0.45 -0.57
C ALA A 105 -16.58 -1.29 0.29
N PHE A 106 -17.04 -1.74 1.47
CA PHE A 106 -16.24 -2.55 2.38
C PHE A 106 -15.57 -3.71 1.65
N THR A 107 -14.25 -3.82 1.82
CA THR A 107 -13.46 -4.86 1.19
C THR A 107 -13.76 -6.25 1.80
N MET A 108 -14.23 -6.27 3.06
CA MET A 108 -14.68 -7.47 3.77
C MET A 108 -15.97 -7.21 4.53
N PRO A 109 -16.89 -8.17 4.64
CA PRO A 109 -18.13 -8.03 5.39
C PRO A 109 -17.92 -7.66 6.87
N GLU A 110 -16.81 -8.10 7.47
CA GLU A 110 -16.45 -7.83 8.86
C GLU A 110 -16.05 -6.38 9.10
N ASP A 111 -15.55 -5.68 8.07
CA ASP A 111 -15.12 -4.28 8.16
C ASP A 111 -16.27 -3.34 8.54
N SER A 112 -17.51 -3.68 8.18
CA SER A 112 -18.71 -2.93 8.57
C SER A 112 -18.89 -2.86 10.09
N ASN A 113 -18.69 -3.98 10.78
CA ASN A 113 -18.75 -4.03 12.24
C ASN A 113 -17.58 -3.30 12.89
N LEU A 114 -16.37 -3.44 12.34
CA LEU A 114 -15.17 -2.74 12.80
C LEU A 114 -15.30 -1.22 12.63
N TYR A 115 -15.89 -0.77 11.56
CA TYR A 115 -16.23 0.62 11.30
C TYR A 115 -17.19 1.20 12.35
N CYS A 116 -18.24 0.43 12.71
CA CYS A 116 -19.14 0.80 13.81
C CYS A 116 -18.41 0.83 15.17
N LYS A 117 -17.52 -0.15 15.43
CA LYS A 117 -16.68 -0.15 16.63
C LYS A 117 -15.75 1.05 16.71
N ALA A 118 -15.16 1.49 15.60
CA ALA A 118 -14.35 2.69 15.56
C ALA A 118 -15.16 3.94 15.95
N ARG A 119 -16.38 4.12 15.40
CA ARG A 119 -17.28 5.19 15.79
C ARG A 119 -17.70 5.10 17.26
N TRP A 120 -17.95 3.90 17.74
CA TRP A 120 -18.26 3.65 19.14
C TRP A 120 -17.14 4.10 20.08
N ILE A 121 -15.87 3.84 19.72
CA ILE A 121 -14.69 4.32 20.48
C ILE A 121 -14.69 5.84 20.55
N LEU A 122 -14.92 6.52 19.42
CA LEU A 122 -15.00 7.99 19.39
C LEU A 122 -16.19 8.53 20.20
N ALA A 123 -17.34 7.88 20.14
CA ALA A 123 -18.52 8.27 20.91
C ALA A 123 -18.25 8.16 22.41
N ASN A 124 -17.60 7.07 22.86
CA ASN A 124 -17.20 6.90 24.26
C ASN A 124 -16.16 7.93 24.70
N GLY A 125 -15.17 8.22 23.85
CA GLY A 125 -14.19 9.26 24.11
C GLY A 125 -14.84 10.63 24.31
N ALA A 126 -15.71 11.03 23.38
CA ALA A 126 -16.47 12.28 23.45
C ALA A 126 -17.35 12.34 24.71
N TYR A 127 -18.01 11.25 25.07
CA TYR A 127 -18.79 11.16 26.30
C TYR A 127 -17.91 11.38 27.55
N ALA A 128 -16.77 10.73 27.62
CA ALA A 128 -15.81 10.85 28.74
C ALA A 128 -15.26 12.27 28.88
N ASP A 129 -15.04 12.96 27.76
CA ASP A 129 -14.59 14.36 27.69
C ASP A 129 -15.74 15.36 27.99
N GLY A 130 -16.98 14.89 28.17
CA GLY A 130 -18.15 15.74 28.42
C GLY A 130 -18.75 16.36 27.15
N GLU A 131 -18.28 15.96 25.95
CA GLU A 131 -18.75 16.42 24.65
C GLU A 131 -20.02 15.61 24.23
N TYR A 132 -21.08 15.69 25.03
CA TYR A 132 -22.27 14.84 24.86
C TYR A 132 -22.95 15.02 23.50
N GLY A 133 -22.98 16.24 22.94
CA GLY A 133 -23.52 16.48 21.60
C GLY A 133 -22.73 15.77 20.49
N LYS A 134 -21.40 15.70 20.58
CA LYS A 134 -20.55 14.97 19.65
C LYS A 134 -20.75 13.46 19.79
N SER A 135 -20.85 12.98 21.04
CA SER A 135 -21.16 11.57 21.31
C SER A 135 -22.50 11.15 20.70
N LEU A 136 -23.56 11.97 20.87
CA LEU A 136 -24.87 11.76 20.25
C LEU A 136 -24.80 11.70 18.72
N ALA A 137 -24.08 12.63 18.09
CA ALA A 137 -23.91 12.64 16.63
C ALA A 137 -23.27 11.34 16.13
N LEU A 138 -22.19 10.88 16.77
CA LEU A 138 -21.50 9.64 16.43
C LEU A 138 -22.38 8.39 16.62
N CYS A 139 -23.19 8.35 17.70
CA CYS A 139 -24.16 7.29 17.91
C CYS A 139 -25.26 7.28 16.84
N ASN A 140 -25.76 8.45 16.45
CA ASN A 140 -26.72 8.57 15.35
C ASN A 140 -26.13 8.08 14.02
N GLU A 141 -24.85 8.36 13.73
CA GLU A 141 -24.18 7.81 12.55
C GLU A 141 -24.08 6.27 12.60
N ILE A 142 -23.84 5.68 13.76
CA ILE A 142 -23.86 4.22 13.94
C ILE A 142 -25.26 3.68 13.62
N LEU A 143 -26.32 4.30 14.20
CA LEU A 143 -27.70 3.86 13.97
C LEU A 143 -28.11 3.99 12.51
N ALA A 144 -27.76 5.09 11.85
CA ALA A 144 -28.02 5.29 10.43
C ALA A 144 -27.30 4.26 9.55
N PHE A 145 -26.08 3.88 9.93
CA PHE A 145 -25.28 2.90 9.21
C PHE A 145 -25.84 1.48 9.36
N VAL A 146 -26.16 1.06 10.59
CA VAL A 146 -26.73 -0.27 10.88
C VAL A 146 -28.15 -0.40 10.30
N GLY A 147 -28.90 0.70 10.21
CA GLY A 147 -30.24 0.73 9.63
C GLY A 147 -31.21 -0.27 10.27
N ASP A 148 -31.97 -0.99 9.47
CA ASP A 148 -32.92 -2.03 9.92
C ASP A 148 -32.29 -3.42 10.05
N GLY A 149 -30.95 -3.52 10.12
CA GLY A 149 -30.24 -4.78 10.28
C GLY A 149 -30.79 -5.62 11.43
N THR A 150 -31.05 -6.88 11.16
CA THR A 150 -31.61 -7.86 12.11
C THR A 150 -30.60 -8.88 12.57
N MET A 151 -29.38 -8.82 12.05
CA MET A 151 -28.30 -9.71 12.48
C MET A 151 -27.94 -9.45 13.96
N PRO A 152 -27.57 -10.47 14.73
CA PRO A 152 -27.24 -10.30 16.17
C PRO A 152 -26.22 -9.19 16.44
N LYS A 153 -25.20 -9.07 15.59
CA LYS A 153 -24.17 -8.00 15.68
C LYS A 153 -24.76 -6.59 15.45
N ASP A 154 -25.74 -6.46 14.55
CA ASP A 154 -26.42 -5.20 14.29
C ASP A 154 -27.29 -4.80 15.48
N VAL A 155 -28.02 -5.74 16.04
CA VAL A 155 -28.86 -5.55 17.24
C VAL A 155 -27.99 -5.13 18.43
N GLU A 156 -26.85 -5.80 18.65
CA GLU A 156 -25.89 -5.42 19.69
C GLU A 156 -25.41 -3.99 19.51
N MET A 157 -25.00 -3.61 18.30
CA MET A 157 -24.47 -2.28 18.03
C MET A 157 -25.54 -1.18 18.16
N LYS A 158 -26.77 -1.46 17.72
CA LYS A 158 -27.93 -0.58 17.95
C LYS A 158 -28.15 -0.32 19.43
N CYS A 159 -28.22 -1.39 20.23
CA CYS A 159 -28.42 -1.27 21.67
C CYS A 159 -27.28 -0.48 22.33
N ARG A 160 -26.02 -0.77 22.00
CA ARG A 160 -24.86 -0.05 22.53
C ARG A 160 -24.92 1.46 22.19
N ALA A 161 -25.24 1.81 20.94
CA ALA A 161 -25.39 3.20 20.53
C ALA A 161 -26.55 3.89 21.26
N SER A 162 -27.71 3.24 21.33
CA SER A 162 -28.91 3.80 21.99
C SER A 162 -28.72 3.97 23.50
N ILE A 163 -28.05 3.01 24.17
CA ILE A 163 -27.70 3.14 25.58
C ILE A 163 -26.78 4.34 25.81
N LYS A 164 -25.76 4.50 24.96
CA LYS A 164 -24.85 5.65 25.06
C LYS A 164 -25.58 6.99 24.79
N MET A 165 -26.54 7.00 23.86
CA MET A 165 -27.39 8.17 23.64
C MET A 165 -28.24 8.47 24.89
N ALA A 166 -28.84 7.44 25.51
CA ALA A 166 -29.61 7.61 26.74
C ALA A 166 -28.75 8.18 27.87
N ASP A 167 -27.50 7.70 28.03
CA ASP A 167 -26.54 8.25 28.98
C ASP A 167 -26.25 9.74 28.68
N CYS A 168 -26.05 10.11 27.41
CA CYS A 168 -25.81 11.50 26.99
C CYS A 168 -27.01 12.38 27.31
N GLU A 169 -28.22 11.96 26.95
CA GLU A 169 -29.47 12.70 27.18
C GLU A 169 -29.71 12.90 28.69
N SER A 170 -29.41 11.88 29.50
CA SER A 170 -29.43 12.00 30.96
C SER A 170 -28.49 13.11 31.48
N LYS A 171 -27.24 13.18 30.95
CA LYS A 171 -26.28 14.23 31.33
C LYS A 171 -26.71 15.61 30.85
N LEU A 172 -27.40 15.69 29.73
CA LEU A 172 -28.02 16.94 29.20
C LEU A 172 -29.31 17.33 29.91
N ARG A 173 -29.79 16.52 30.86
CA ARG A 173 -31.06 16.71 31.58
C ARG A 173 -32.33 16.54 30.73
N HIS A 174 -32.19 15.85 29.60
CA HIS A 174 -33.33 15.45 28.74
C HIS A 174 -33.86 14.09 29.22
N ILE A 175 -34.51 14.10 30.40
CA ILE A 175 -34.85 12.86 31.12
C ILE A 175 -35.86 12.00 30.36
N ALA A 176 -36.84 12.61 29.67
CA ALA A 176 -37.86 11.87 28.92
C ALA A 176 -37.26 11.14 27.71
N GLU A 177 -36.35 11.78 26.99
CA GLU A 177 -35.63 11.19 25.87
C GLU A 177 -34.72 10.04 26.32
N SER A 178 -33.99 10.24 27.43
CA SER A 178 -33.17 9.20 28.06
C SER A 178 -34.00 7.99 28.49
N GLU A 179 -35.11 8.24 29.19
CA GLU A 179 -36.05 7.19 29.59
C GLU A 179 -36.56 6.38 28.39
N GLN A 180 -36.99 7.07 27.33
CA GLN A 180 -37.49 6.40 26.13
C GLN A 180 -36.43 5.48 25.49
N LEU A 181 -35.22 5.97 25.35
CA LEU A 181 -34.10 5.19 24.77
C LEU A 181 -33.77 3.96 25.61
N PHE A 182 -33.69 4.09 26.93
CA PHE A 182 -33.44 2.95 27.83
C PHE A 182 -34.57 1.92 27.73
N LEU A 183 -35.83 2.34 27.74
CA LEU A 183 -36.98 1.42 27.65
C LEU A 183 -36.98 0.64 26.33
N GLN A 184 -36.72 1.33 25.19
CA GLN A 184 -36.60 0.68 23.90
C GLN A 184 -35.46 -0.37 23.89
N CYS A 185 -34.30 -0.04 24.46
CA CYS A 185 -33.20 -0.97 24.59
C CYS A 185 -33.55 -2.18 25.45
N ILE A 186 -34.20 -1.94 26.59
CA ILE A 186 -34.63 -3.05 27.48
C ILE A 186 -35.55 -4.00 26.74
N ASP A 187 -36.53 -3.50 25.98
CA ASP A 187 -37.49 -4.35 25.27
C ASP A 187 -36.78 -5.22 24.21
N ILE A 188 -35.85 -4.61 23.40
CA ILE A 188 -35.04 -5.33 22.43
C ILE A 188 -34.15 -6.39 23.13
N LEU A 189 -33.46 -6.00 24.20
CA LEU A 189 -32.55 -6.90 24.92
C LEU A 189 -33.28 -8.00 25.68
N MET A 190 -34.47 -7.74 26.18
CA MET A 190 -35.34 -8.76 26.80
C MET A 190 -35.78 -9.81 25.78
N GLU A 191 -35.96 -9.47 24.53
CA GLU A 191 -36.27 -10.40 23.45
C GLU A 191 -35.02 -11.16 22.99
N SER A 192 -33.97 -10.45 22.62
CA SER A 192 -32.73 -11.03 22.02
C SER A 192 -31.98 -11.97 22.97
N THR A 193 -32.04 -11.72 24.29
CA THR A 193 -31.32 -12.53 25.29
C THR A 193 -32.09 -13.75 25.80
N GLN A 194 -33.27 -14.08 25.22
CA GLN A 194 -34.06 -15.26 25.64
C GLN A 194 -33.28 -16.58 25.46
N HIS A 195 -32.45 -16.65 24.44
CA HIS A 195 -31.66 -17.81 24.06
C HIS A 195 -30.16 -17.50 24.04
N ALA A 196 -29.71 -16.57 24.89
CA ALA A 196 -28.32 -16.19 24.97
C ALA A 196 -27.43 -17.40 25.26
N THR A 197 -26.33 -17.52 24.50
CA THR A 197 -25.34 -18.59 24.65
C THR A 197 -24.03 -18.09 25.26
N ASP A 198 -23.86 -16.78 25.28
CA ASP A 198 -22.70 -16.08 25.88
C ASP A 198 -23.23 -15.06 26.91
N TYR A 199 -22.61 -15.03 28.10
CA TYR A 199 -22.99 -14.10 29.16
C TYR A 199 -22.80 -12.61 28.72
N GLY A 200 -21.88 -12.32 27.83
CA GLY A 200 -21.68 -10.98 27.27
C GLY A 200 -22.89 -10.45 26.50
N GLU A 201 -23.80 -11.32 26.04
CA GLU A 201 -25.07 -10.90 25.44
C GLU A 201 -26.04 -10.35 26.47
N ILE A 202 -25.98 -10.85 27.72
CA ILE A 202 -26.91 -10.49 28.82
C ILE A 202 -26.42 -9.23 29.55
N ASP A 203 -25.13 -8.99 29.57
CA ASP A 203 -24.52 -7.88 30.28
C ASP A 203 -25.11 -6.49 29.91
N PRO A 204 -25.34 -6.15 28.63
CA PRO A 204 -26.00 -4.91 28.26
C PRO A 204 -27.40 -4.74 28.84
N LEU A 205 -28.15 -5.85 28.99
CA LEU A 205 -29.46 -5.81 29.60
C LEU A 205 -29.38 -5.44 31.08
N ILE A 206 -28.49 -6.09 31.84
CA ILE A 206 -28.29 -5.80 33.27
C ILE A 206 -27.84 -4.34 33.43
N TYR A 207 -26.85 -3.88 32.65
CA TYR A 207 -26.37 -2.51 32.69
C TYR A 207 -27.50 -1.48 32.41
N THR A 208 -28.33 -1.73 31.39
CA THR A 208 -29.43 -0.83 31.02
C THR A 208 -30.49 -0.74 32.11
N LEU A 209 -30.83 -1.88 32.73
CA LEU A 209 -31.79 -1.92 33.85
C LEU A 209 -31.30 -1.17 35.08
N LEU A 210 -30.00 -1.31 35.42
CA LEU A 210 -29.38 -0.59 36.54
C LEU A 210 -29.33 0.92 36.23
N SER A 211 -28.88 1.31 35.03
CA SER A 211 -28.80 2.73 34.64
C SER A 211 -30.15 3.42 34.62
N LEU A 212 -31.20 2.75 34.14
CA LEU A 212 -32.56 3.30 34.20
C LEU A 212 -33.07 3.40 35.64
N GLY A 213 -32.76 2.40 36.50
CA GLY A 213 -33.05 2.44 37.93
C GLY A 213 -32.44 3.68 38.60
N ASP A 214 -31.14 3.92 38.37
CA ASP A 214 -30.43 5.09 38.86
C ASP A 214 -31.02 6.40 38.32
N LEU A 215 -31.35 6.46 37.00
CA LEU A 215 -32.02 7.62 36.41
C LEU A 215 -33.29 7.99 37.13
N TYR A 216 -34.13 7.02 37.46
CA TYR A 216 -35.39 7.25 38.17
C TYR A 216 -35.17 7.70 39.61
N ILE A 217 -34.22 7.10 40.33
CA ILE A 217 -33.91 7.48 41.73
C ILE A 217 -33.34 8.91 41.75
N ASP A 218 -32.39 9.22 40.91
CA ASP A 218 -31.73 10.54 40.86
C ASP A 218 -32.69 11.67 40.48
N ASN A 219 -33.74 11.37 39.68
CA ASN A 219 -34.72 12.35 39.24
C ASN A 219 -36.04 12.31 40.05
N LYS A 220 -36.01 11.65 41.23
CA LYS A 220 -37.14 11.62 42.19
C LYS A 220 -38.40 10.97 41.64
N MET A 221 -38.26 9.94 40.82
CA MET A 221 -39.32 9.12 40.24
C MET A 221 -39.16 7.63 40.63
N PRO A 222 -38.94 7.31 41.94
CA PRO A 222 -38.54 5.95 42.35
C PRO A 222 -39.64 4.90 42.09
N GLU A 223 -40.91 5.33 42.00
CA GLU A 223 -42.03 4.45 41.68
C GLU A 223 -41.92 3.80 40.32
N LYS A 224 -41.31 4.48 39.35
CA LYS A 224 -41.03 3.94 38.03
C LYS A 224 -39.93 2.86 38.02
N ALA A 225 -39.08 2.86 39.03
CA ALA A 225 -38.02 1.86 39.16
C ALA A 225 -38.54 0.49 39.70
N LEU A 226 -39.66 0.46 40.41
CA LEU A 226 -40.20 -0.79 40.99
C LEU A 226 -40.41 -1.92 39.97
N PRO A 227 -41.03 -1.68 38.79
CA PRO A 227 -41.19 -2.72 37.79
C PRO A 227 -39.86 -3.27 37.24
N LEU A 228 -38.76 -2.49 37.29
CA LEU A 228 -37.44 -2.92 36.81
C LEU A 228 -36.87 -4.04 37.67
N THR A 229 -37.23 -4.13 38.97
CA THR A 229 -36.71 -5.18 39.87
C THR A 229 -37.08 -6.58 39.37
N VAL A 230 -38.28 -6.76 38.80
CA VAL A 230 -38.71 -8.04 38.21
C VAL A 230 -37.93 -8.35 36.91
N LYS A 231 -37.69 -7.32 36.09
CA LYS A 231 -36.87 -7.49 34.87
C LYS A 231 -35.42 -7.81 35.23
N MET A 232 -34.86 -7.22 36.32
CA MET A 232 -33.52 -7.53 36.86
C MET A 232 -33.43 -8.99 37.31
N ASP A 233 -34.43 -9.50 38.02
CA ASP A 233 -34.48 -10.92 38.40
C ASP A 233 -34.53 -11.85 37.19
N THR A 234 -35.27 -11.45 36.15
CA THR A 234 -35.32 -12.20 34.91
C THR A 234 -33.94 -12.20 34.20
N ALA A 235 -33.25 -11.08 34.16
CA ALA A 235 -31.93 -10.98 33.56
C ALA A 235 -30.89 -11.82 34.34
N MET A 236 -30.92 -11.78 35.66
CA MET A 236 -30.05 -12.61 36.51
C MET A 236 -30.31 -14.11 36.34
N ASN A 237 -31.58 -14.52 36.26
CA ASN A 237 -31.96 -15.92 35.98
C ASN A 237 -31.46 -16.40 34.62
N ARG A 238 -31.39 -15.51 33.60
CA ARG A 238 -30.79 -15.82 32.29
C ARG A 238 -29.27 -15.97 32.42
N LEU A 239 -28.60 -15.03 33.11
CA LEU A 239 -27.16 -15.06 33.34
C LEU A 239 -26.71 -16.34 34.04
N THR A 240 -27.40 -16.76 35.12
CA THR A 240 -27.05 -17.97 35.86
C THR A 240 -27.30 -19.28 35.11
N ARG A 241 -28.16 -19.24 34.07
CA ARG A 241 -28.42 -20.39 33.18
C ARG A 241 -27.58 -20.39 31.93
N CYS A 242 -26.89 -19.29 31.65
CA CYS A 242 -26.07 -19.15 30.46
C CYS A 242 -24.84 -20.08 30.56
N PRO A 243 -24.56 -20.91 29.54
CA PRO A 243 -23.42 -21.81 29.54
C PRO A 243 -22.11 -21.06 29.71
N ASN A 244 -21.18 -21.65 30.47
CA ASN A 244 -19.81 -21.13 30.63
C ASN A 244 -19.71 -19.74 31.28
N THR A 245 -20.75 -19.24 31.95
CA THR A 245 -20.64 -18.00 32.71
C THR A 245 -19.73 -18.24 33.92
N PRO A 246 -18.64 -17.46 34.08
CA PRO A 246 -17.72 -17.62 35.20
C PRO A 246 -18.42 -17.29 36.53
N ASP A 247 -18.08 -18.04 37.59
CA ASP A 247 -18.65 -17.82 38.94
C ASP A 247 -18.42 -16.39 39.45
N TRP A 248 -17.26 -15.82 39.18
CA TRP A 248 -16.97 -14.44 39.59
C TRP A 248 -17.90 -13.43 38.93
N GLU A 249 -18.30 -13.65 37.65
CA GLU A 249 -19.24 -12.78 36.92
C GLU A 249 -20.62 -12.86 37.55
N ILE A 250 -21.08 -14.09 37.82
CA ILE A 250 -22.37 -14.31 38.50
C ILE A 250 -22.38 -13.60 39.85
N GLN A 251 -21.31 -13.75 40.65
CA GLN A 251 -21.22 -13.12 41.98
C GLN A 251 -21.23 -11.60 41.87
N MET A 252 -20.44 -11.02 40.97
CA MET A 252 -20.35 -9.58 40.77
C MET A 252 -21.72 -9.02 40.34
N ARG A 253 -22.38 -9.62 39.35
CA ARG A 253 -23.69 -9.16 38.88
C ARG A 253 -24.79 -9.35 39.92
N THR A 254 -24.74 -10.44 40.70
CA THR A 254 -25.66 -10.65 41.83
C THR A 254 -25.51 -9.53 42.84
N GLY A 255 -24.29 -9.15 43.20
CA GLY A 255 -24.02 -8.01 44.08
C GLY A 255 -24.63 -6.72 43.55
N ASN A 256 -24.29 -6.34 42.31
CA ASN A 256 -24.77 -5.12 41.66
C ASN A 256 -26.30 -5.05 41.60
N VAL A 257 -26.95 -6.14 41.21
CA VAL A 257 -28.42 -6.19 41.10
C VAL A 257 -29.09 -6.17 42.47
N THR A 258 -28.56 -6.94 43.43
CA THR A 258 -29.16 -7.01 44.80
C THR A 258 -29.11 -5.65 45.48
N ILE A 259 -27.97 -4.97 45.47
CA ILE A 259 -27.84 -3.68 46.12
C ILE A 259 -28.66 -2.58 45.40
N ASN A 260 -28.73 -2.60 44.06
CA ASN A 260 -29.57 -1.66 43.30
C ASN A 260 -31.05 -1.86 43.59
N LYS A 261 -31.54 -3.12 43.66
CA LYS A 261 -32.90 -3.42 44.08
C LYS A 261 -33.19 -2.91 45.51
N ALA A 262 -32.23 -3.10 46.45
CA ALA A 262 -32.34 -2.55 47.80
C ALA A 262 -32.47 -1.01 47.77
N MET A 263 -31.69 -0.30 46.92
CA MET A 263 -31.82 1.14 46.73
C MET A 263 -33.16 1.56 46.13
N VAL A 264 -33.69 0.79 45.16
CA VAL A 264 -35.01 1.05 44.59
C VAL A 264 -36.10 0.94 45.66
N TYR A 265 -36.09 -0.13 46.48
CA TYR A 265 -37.05 -0.28 47.58
C TYR A 265 -36.89 0.79 48.67
N ALA A 266 -35.66 1.15 49.01
CA ALA A 266 -35.37 2.23 49.96
C ALA A 266 -35.92 3.58 49.49
N ALA A 267 -35.70 3.93 48.20
CA ALA A 267 -36.22 5.15 47.58
C ALA A 267 -37.76 5.22 47.57
N ASN A 268 -38.45 4.04 47.52
CA ASN A 268 -39.88 3.90 47.60
C ASN A 268 -40.42 3.77 49.02
N ASN A 269 -39.62 4.00 50.06
CA ASN A 269 -39.96 3.85 51.47
C ASN A 269 -40.35 2.43 51.87
N GLN A 270 -40.03 1.41 51.08
CA GLN A 270 -40.29 0.00 51.36
C GLN A 270 -39.11 -0.61 52.15
N LYS A 271 -38.94 -0.14 53.40
CA LYS A 271 -37.75 -0.39 54.21
C LYS A 271 -37.51 -1.87 54.52
N GLU A 272 -38.60 -2.65 54.75
CA GLU A 272 -38.50 -4.07 55.09
C GLU A 272 -37.89 -4.88 53.93
N GLN A 273 -38.34 -4.61 52.67
CA GLN A 273 -37.82 -5.27 51.47
C GLN A 273 -36.37 -4.82 51.22
N ALA A 274 -36.08 -3.51 51.39
CA ALA A 274 -34.74 -2.96 51.25
C ALA A 274 -33.74 -3.62 52.22
N GLU A 275 -34.12 -3.75 53.51
CA GLU A 275 -33.25 -4.38 54.50
C GLU A 275 -33.15 -5.92 54.32
N ALA A 276 -34.17 -6.58 53.78
CA ALA A 276 -34.07 -7.99 53.45
C ALA A 276 -33.01 -8.23 52.36
N LEU A 277 -33.03 -7.44 51.28
CA LEU A 277 -32.03 -7.51 50.22
C LEU A 277 -30.63 -7.07 50.69
N HIS A 278 -30.55 -6.08 51.57
CA HIS A 278 -29.25 -5.70 52.16
C HIS A 278 -28.65 -6.82 53.00
N ARG A 279 -29.45 -7.58 53.77
CA ARG A 279 -28.97 -8.76 54.50
C ARG A 279 -28.48 -9.87 53.56
N GLU A 280 -29.18 -10.07 52.45
CA GLU A 280 -28.74 -11.00 51.40
C GLU A 280 -27.42 -10.54 50.77
N TYR A 281 -27.30 -9.26 50.45
CA TYR A 281 -26.07 -8.65 49.93
C TYR A 281 -24.86 -8.85 50.86
N GLN A 282 -25.05 -8.68 52.16
CA GLN A 282 -23.98 -8.84 53.17
C GLN A 282 -23.48 -10.30 53.32
N GLN A 283 -24.25 -11.30 52.80
CA GLN A 283 -23.80 -12.69 52.76
C GLN A 283 -22.93 -13.01 51.54
N LEU A 284 -22.87 -12.12 50.55
CA LEU A 284 -22.03 -12.31 49.38
C LEU A 284 -20.57 -12.21 49.75
N GLN A 285 -19.74 -13.05 49.13
CA GLN A 285 -18.30 -13.06 49.34
C GLN A 285 -17.58 -12.39 48.14
N GLY A 286 -16.37 -11.94 48.34
CA GLY A 286 -15.53 -11.38 47.25
C GLY A 286 -15.95 -9.99 46.79
N LEU A 287 -16.71 -9.26 47.62
CA LEU A 287 -17.11 -7.88 47.32
C LEU A 287 -15.88 -6.94 47.29
N GLY A 288 -15.74 -6.20 46.19
CA GLY A 288 -14.65 -5.24 45.99
C GLY A 288 -14.92 -3.84 46.57
N ALA A 289 -14.04 -2.94 46.33
CA ALA A 289 -14.11 -1.55 46.82
C ALA A 289 -15.37 -0.82 46.30
N LEU A 290 -15.75 -1.02 45.02
CA LEU A 290 -16.95 -0.40 44.44
C LEU A 290 -18.23 -0.97 45.04
N ASP A 291 -18.25 -2.27 45.39
CA ASP A 291 -19.38 -2.89 46.05
C ASP A 291 -19.58 -2.32 47.45
N LYS A 292 -18.51 -2.10 48.20
CA LYS A 292 -18.55 -1.43 49.49
C LYS A 292 -19.05 0.02 49.37
N ALA A 293 -18.65 0.73 48.34
CA ALA A 293 -19.15 2.08 48.08
C ALA A 293 -20.65 2.10 47.74
N ALA A 294 -21.15 1.12 46.96
CA ALA A 294 -22.57 0.96 46.67
C ALA A 294 -23.38 0.67 47.93
N GLU A 295 -22.87 -0.22 48.82
CA GLU A 295 -23.49 -0.48 50.13
C GLU A 295 -23.51 0.82 50.99
N GLY A 296 -22.45 1.58 51.00
CA GLY A 296 -22.38 2.89 51.64
C GLY A 296 -23.43 3.87 51.14
N LEU A 297 -23.65 3.90 49.82
CA LEU A 297 -24.69 4.73 49.21
C LEU A 297 -26.10 4.28 49.68
N TYR A 298 -26.38 2.98 49.66
CA TYR A 298 -27.61 2.43 50.18
C TYR A 298 -27.86 2.83 51.65
N LEU A 299 -26.84 2.68 52.51
CA LEU A 299 -26.97 3.07 53.93
C LEU A 299 -27.18 4.60 54.09
N SER A 300 -26.60 5.42 53.23
CA SER A 300 -26.86 6.87 53.19
C SER A 300 -28.33 7.16 52.83
N MET A 301 -28.91 6.40 51.90
CA MET A 301 -30.36 6.51 51.56
C MET A 301 -31.24 6.11 52.74
N MET A 302 -30.82 5.13 53.51
CA MET A 302 -31.52 4.68 54.72
C MET A 302 -31.30 5.61 55.93
N GLY A 303 -30.54 6.69 55.80
CA GLY A 303 -30.22 7.62 56.89
C GLY A 303 -29.17 7.11 57.87
N ARG A 304 -28.50 6.02 57.59
CA ARG A 304 -27.45 5.38 58.42
C ARG A 304 -26.06 5.96 58.09
N TYR A 305 -25.91 7.29 58.15
CA TYR A 305 -24.77 8.03 57.62
C TYR A 305 -23.43 7.63 58.22
N ASN A 306 -23.39 7.37 59.58
CA ASN A 306 -22.14 6.97 60.22
C ASN A 306 -21.65 5.58 59.81
N GLU A 307 -22.55 4.69 59.46
CA GLU A 307 -22.22 3.37 58.91
C GLU A 307 -21.77 3.50 57.46
N ALA A 308 -22.44 4.33 56.69
CA ALA A 308 -22.03 4.65 55.34
C ALA A 308 -20.61 5.20 55.28
N VAL A 309 -20.25 6.14 56.15
CA VAL A 309 -18.87 6.68 56.25
C VAL A 309 -17.85 5.59 56.51
N ARG A 310 -18.14 4.61 57.39
CA ARG A 310 -17.22 3.47 57.61
C ARG A 310 -16.98 2.65 56.37
N LEU A 311 -18.06 2.33 55.62
CA LEU A 311 -17.94 1.56 54.41
C LEU A 311 -17.18 2.32 53.29
N PHE A 312 -17.35 3.63 53.19
CA PHE A 312 -16.54 4.46 52.29
C PHE A 312 -15.07 4.50 52.71
N ASP A 313 -14.77 4.44 54.03
CA ASP A 313 -13.40 4.32 54.52
C ASP A 313 -12.77 2.97 54.18
N GLU A 314 -13.54 1.87 54.32
CA GLU A 314 -13.12 0.52 53.95
C GLU A 314 -12.85 0.48 52.43
N ALA A 315 -13.75 1.00 51.60
CA ALA A 315 -13.62 1.04 50.14
C ALA A 315 -12.39 1.85 49.73
N ASP A 316 -12.15 3.03 50.36
CA ASP A 316 -10.96 3.85 50.11
C ASP A 316 -9.66 3.11 50.47
N ALA A 317 -9.65 2.35 51.56
CA ALA A 317 -8.50 1.55 51.98
C ALA A 317 -8.23 0.39 51.01
N MET A 318 -9.29 -0.32 50.54
CA MET A 318 -9.18 -1.39 49.55
C MET A 318 -8.62 -0.86 48.23
N MET A 319 -9.17 0.22 47.65
CA MET A 319 -8.66 0.82 46.40
C MET A 319 -7.19 1.20 46.47
N ARG A 320 -6.73 1.69 47.64
CA ARG A 320 -5.31 2.03 47.83
C ARG A 320 -4.43 0.79 47.98
N SER A 321 -4.92 -0.26 48.64
CA SER A 321 -4.14 -1.50 48.82
C SER A 321 -3.96 -2.25 47.53
N ASP A 322 -4.95 -2.20 46.64
CA ASP A 322 -4.95 -2.84 45.35
C ASP A 322 -4.15 -2.08 44.25
N GLY A 323 -3.64 -0.89 44.64
CA GLY A 323 -2.86 -0.03 43.74
C GLY A 323 -3.71 0.59 42.62
N GLU A 324 -5.02 0.63 42.79
CA GLU A 324 -5.95 1.24 41.84
C GLU A 324 -5.60 2.71 41.60
N PRO A 325 -5.55 3.14 40.33
CA PRO A 325 -5.22 4.52 40.01
C PRO A 325 -6.30 5.48 40.55
N ILE A 326 -5.87 6.56 41.16
CA ILE A 326 -6.77 7.64 41.59
C ILE A 326 -7.34 8.30 40.34
N SER A 327 -8.59 8.01 40.05
CA SER A 327 -9.30 8.42 38.80
C SER A 327 -10.46 9.37 39.12
N ASN A 328 -10.99 10.03 38.09
CA ASN A 328 -12.23 10.81 38.23
C ASN A 328 -13.41 9.95 38.72
N LEU A 329 -13.43 8.66 38.36
CA LEU A 329 -14.44 7.72 38.86
C LEU A 329 -14.33 7.56 40.36
N TYR A 330 -13.12 7.29 40.89
CA TYR A 330 -12.86 7.22 42.34
C TYR A 330 -13.36 8.45 43.10
N VAL A 331 -13.06 9.65 42.59
CA VAL A 331 -13.52 10.91 43.23
C VAL A 331 -15.04 10.99 43.22
N LYS A 332 -15.71 10.69 42.07
CA LYS A 332 -17.16 10.83 41.92
C LYS A 332 -17.95 9.75 42.65
N THR A 333 -17.51 8.51 42.65
CA THR A 333 -18.27 7.36 43.17
C THR A 333 -17.96 7.06 44.62
N LEU A 334 -16.87 7.52 45.15
CA LEU A 334 -16.48 7.29 46.54
C LEU A 334 -16.41 8.55 47.37
N LEU A 335 -15.55 9.51 46.96
CA LEU A 335 -15.26 10.63 47.82
C LEU A 335 -16.41 11.64 47.94
N HIS A 336 -17.15 11.89 46.86
CA HIS A 336 -18.33 12.75 46.89
C HIS A 336 -19.45 12.13 47.75
N TYR A 337 -19.71 10.84 47.64
CA TYR A 337 -20.73 10.18 48.49
C TYR A 337 -20.31 10.18 49.95
N LYS A 338 -19.02 9.97 50.26
CA LYS A 338 -18.49 10.08 51.60
C LYS A 338 -18.60 11.51 52.14
N TYR A 339 -18.32 12.51 51.33
CA TYR A 339 -18.51 13.93 51.68
C TYR A 339 -19.97 14.20 52.06
N ASP A 340 -20.93 13.77 51.26
CA ASP A 340 -22.36 13.94 51.51
C ASP A 340 -22.79 13.22 52.80
N ALA A 341 -22.31 12.02 53.05
CA ALA A 341 -22.59 11.27 54.26
C ALA A 341 -22.02 11.95 55.51
N LEU A 342 -20.82 12.50 55.44
CA LEU A 342 -20.16 13.30 56.50
C LEU A 342 -20.97 14.57 56.82
N GLN A 343 -21.42 15.30 55.78
CA GLN A 343 -22.28 16.45 55.99
C GLN A 343 -23.59 16.11 56.70
N LYS A 344 -24.29 15.08 56.18
CA LYS A 344 -25.60 14.63 56.75
C LYS A 344 -25.47 14.07 58.14
N SER A 345 -24.32 13.52 58.53
CA SER A 345 -24.03 13.01 59.88
C SER A 345 -23.60 14.10 60.86
N GLY A 346 -23.47 15.37 60.43
CA GLY A 346 -23.04 16.49 61.23
C GLY A 346 -21.53 16.53 61.49
N ARG A 347 -20.74 15.72 60.81
CA ARG A 347 -19.24 15.69 60.93
C ARG A 347 -18.60 16.77 60.06
N THR A 348 -18.92 18.04 60.36
CA THR A 348 -18.61 19.17 59.49
C THR A 348 -17.10 19.39 59.24
N ALA A 349 -16.26 19.19 60.30
CA ALA A 349 -14.82 19.34 60.16
C ALA A 349 -14.22 18.28 59.18
N GLU A 350 -14.71 17.07 59.23
CA GLU A 350 -14.26 16.01 58.36
C GLU A 350 -14.82 16.18 56.94
N ALA A 351 -16.05 16.68 56.82
CA ALA A 351 -16.59 17.05 55.50
C ALA A 351 -15.75 18.16 54.85
N LEU A 352 -15.34 19.20 55.59
CA LEU A 352 -14.47 20.24 55.04
C LEU A 352 -13.12 19.69 54.56
N ALA A 353 -12.47 18.85 55.38
CA ALA A 353 -11.23 18.18 55.01
C ALA A 353 -11.41 17.29 53.76
N MET A 354 -12.55 16.61 53.66
CA MET A 354 -12.87 15.80 52.46
C MET A 354 -13.06 16.66 51.23
N SER A 355 -13.73 17.80 51.33
CA SER A 355 -13.89 18.75 50.23
C SER A 355 -12.55 19.25 49.69
N ASP A 356 -11.62 19.62 50.62
CA ASP A 356 -10.25 20.02 50.25
C ASP A 356 -9.47 18.88 49.55
N ARG A 357 -9.63 17.65 50.06
CA ARG A 357 -9.02 16.47 49.43
C ARG A 357 -9.57 16.23 48.02
N ILE A 358 -10.88 16.30 47.84
CA ILE A 358 -11.53 16.18 46.51
C ILE A 358 -10.96 17.19 45.54
N ARG A 359 -10.87 18.48 45.95
CA ARG A 359 -10.29 19.54 45.13
C ARG A 359 -8.85 19.25 44.71
N GLN A 360 -7.98 18.90 45.69
CA GLN A 360 -6.57 18.58 45.42
C GLN A 360 -6.40 17.40 44.47
N LEU A 361 -7.19 16.34 44.65
CA LEU A 361 -7.14 15.17 43.78
C LEU A 361 -7.67 15.49 42.37
N THR A 362 -8.77 16.22 42.25
CA THR A 362 -9.30 16.66 40.95
C THR A 362 -8.27 17.48 40.19
N ASP A 363 -7.58 18.44 40.87
CA ASP A 363 -6.52 19.24 40.27
C ASP A 363 -5.30 18.37 39.84
N SER A 364 -4.98 17.36 40.64
CA SER A 364 -3.88 16.43 40.35
C SER A 364 -4.22 15.56 39.15
N ILE A 365 -5.40 14.96 39.13
CA ILE A 365 -5.90 14.12 38.02
C ILE A 365 -5.92 14.93 36.71
N SER A 366 -6.48 16.15 36.75
CA SER A 366 -6.53 17.02 35.58
C SER A 366 -5.15 17.44 35.07
N ARG A 367 -4.13 17.53 35.93
CA ARG A 367 -2.74 17.77 35.49
C ARG A 367 -2.13 16.54 34.86
N GLN A 368 -2.34 15.35 35.44
CA GLN A 368 -1.85 14.08 34.87
C GLN A 368 -2.49 13.78 33.54
N GLU A 369 -3.83 13.97 33.42
CA GLU A 369 -4.54 13.79 32.14
C GLU A 369 -4.00 14.73 31.05
N ARG A 370 -3.79 16.01 31.36
CA ARG A 370 -3.19 16.97 30.40
C ARG A 370 -1.78 16.58 29.99
N GLN A 371 -0.96 16.10 30.94
CA GLN A 371 0.39 15.63 30.60
C GLN A 371 0.36 14.40 29.71
N ALA A 372 -0.46 13.40 30.05
CA ALA A 372 -0.66 12.21 29.24
C ALA A 372 -1.20 12.55 27.83
N ASP A 373 -2.12 13.52 27.74
CA ASP A 373 -2.62 14.00 26.45
C ASP A 373 -1.51 14.63 25.59
N VAL A 374 -0.61 15.42 26.20
CA VAL A 374 0.53 16.02 25.47
C VAL A 374 1.49 14.95 24.97
N GLU A 375 1.81 13.95 25.80
CA GLU A 375 2.68 12.83 25.39
C GLU A 375 2.07 12.04 24.23
N GLN A 376 0.77 11.73 24.31
CA GLN A 376 0.05 11.03 23.22
C GLN A 376 -0.01 11.86 21.94
N LEU A 377 -0.20 13.17 22.04
CA LEU A 377 -0.19 14.07 20.88
C LEU A 377 1.20 14.15 20.22
N GLN A 378 2.27 14.07 21.00
CA GLN A 378 3.64 13.99 20.47
C GLN A 378 3.87 12.67 19.75
N GLU A 379 3.38 11.56 20.30
CA GLU A 379 3.45 10.24 19.65
C GLU A 379 2.67 10.22 18.33
N ILE A 380 1.45 10.79 18.28
CA ILE A 380 0.67 10.93 17.06
C ILE A 380 1.44 11.72 16.00
N ARG A 381 2.01 12.87 16.36
CA ARG A 381 2.81 13.67 15.42
C ARG A 381 4.01 12.89 14.87
N TRP A 382 4.70 12.16 15.74
CA TRP A 382 5.82 11.33 15.32
C TRP A 382 5.39 10.24 14.32
N GLN A 383 4.26 9.56 14.60
CA GLN A 383 3.70 8.56 13.67
C GLN A 383 3.32 9.19 12.32
N GLU A 384 2.69 10.37 12.32
CA GLU A 384 2.34 11.08 11.09
C GLU A 384 3.57 11.50 10.27
N GLU A 385 4.61 12.02 10.93
CA GLU A 385 5.86 12.37 10.26
C GLU A 385 6.56 11.14 9.68
N GLU A 386 6.50 9.99 10.34
CA GLU A 386 7.06 8.74 9.83
C GLU A 386 6.31 8.26 8.59
N ILE A 387 4.97 8.33 8.60
CA ILE A 387 4.14 8.00 7.44
C ILE A 387 4.47 8.92 6.27
N ILE A 388 4.60 10.23 6.51
CA ILE A 388 4.96 11.21 5.48
C ILE A 388 6.34 10.89 4.89
N ARG A 389 7.35 10.60 5.72
CA ARG A 389 8.70 10.23 5.27
C ARG A 389 8.69 8.95 4.44
N LYS A 390 7.97 7.90 4.88
CA LYS A 390 7.82 6.66 4.11
C LYS A 390 7.16 6.90 2.74
N ASN A 391 6.10 7.69 2.71
CA ASN A 391 5.40 8.03 1.46
C ASN A 391 6.27 8.87 0.50
N GLN A 392 7.04 9.83 1.02
CA GLN A 392 8.01 10.59 0.23
C GLN A 392 9.10 9.69 -0.36
N SER A 393 9.66 8.79 0.45
CA SER A 393 10.66 7.81 -0.01
C SER A 393 10.08 6.92 -1.11
N LEU A 394 8.88 6.37 -0.93
CA LEU A 394 8.20 5.57 -1.96
C LEU A 394 7.96 6.35 -3.25
N THR A 395 7.57 7.62 -3.14
CA THR A 395 7.36 8.50 -4.29
C THR A 395 8.66 8.73 -5.06
N ILE A 396 9.77 9.00 -4.34
CA ILE A 396 11.10 9.14 -4.95
C ILE A 396 11.49 7.84 -5.67
N HIS A 397 11.32 6.68 -5.05
CA HIS A 397 11.62 5.39 -5.68
C HIS A 397 10.79 5.17 -6.95
N ARG A 398 9.49 5.50 -6.94
CA ARG A 398 8.63 5.41 -8.14
C ARG A 398 9.11 6.31 -9.27
N ILE A 399 9.51 7.55 -8.95
CA ILE A 399 10.06 8.50 -9.95
C ILE A 399 11.37 7.97 -10.54
N VAL A 400 12.28 7.45 -9.69
CA VAL A 400 13.56 6.88 -10.15
C VAL A 400 13.32 5.66 -11.05
N LEU A 401 12.43 4.75 -10.67
CA LEU A 401 12.07 3.59 -11.50
C LEU A 401 11.45 4.01 -12.85
N ALA A 402 10.57 5.00 -12.85
CA ALA A 402 10.00 5.55 -14.09
C ALA A 402 11.07 6.18 -14.99
N ALA A 403 12.03 6.92 -14.43
CA ALA A 403 13.15 7.49 -15.16
C ALA A 403 14.05 6.40 -15.79
N ILE A 404 14.39 5.37 -15.02
CA ILE A 404 15.16 4.21 -15.52
C ILE A 404 14.41 3.52 -16.66
N PHE A 405 13.12 3.31 -16.51
CA PHE A 405 12.29 2.68 -17.54
C PHE A 405 12.27 3.50 -18.84
N LEU A 406 12.14 4.83 -18.75
CA LEU A 406 12.22 5.74 -19.90
C LEU A 406 13.58 5.69 -20.59
N LEU A 407 14.67 5.64 -19.82
CA LEU A 407 16.03 5.51 -20.38
C LEU A 407 16.19 4.17 -21.12
N LEU A 408 15.66 3.09 -20.60
CA LEU A 408 15.68 1.79 -21.27
C LEU A 408 14.87 1.81 -22.57
N LEU A 409 13.69 2.41 -22.58
CA LEU A 409 12.90 2.58 -23.80
C LEU A 409 13.65 3.42 -24.86
N MET A 410 14.31 4.50 -24.42
CA MET A 410 15.14 5.33 -25.30
C MET A 410 16.32 4.55 -25.87
N ALA A 411 16.99 3.73 -25.06
CA ALA A 411 18.09 2.87 -25.53
C ALA A 411 17.60 1.84 -26.56
N VAL A 412 16.47 1.19 -26.32
CA VAL A 412 15.83 0.25 -27.27
C VAL A 412 15.46 0.96 -28.57
N TYR A 413 14.89 2.18 -28.48
CA TYR A 413 14.57 2.99 -29.65
C TYR A 413 15.81 3.36 -30.45
N ILE A 414 16.90 3.78 -29.80
CA ILE A 414 18.16 4.11 -30.47
C ILE A 414 18.73 2.87 -31.20
N ILE A 415 18.76 1.71 -30.50
CA ILE A 415 19.24 0.45 -31.08
C ILE A 415 18.38 0.07 -32.32
N TRP A 416 17.06 0.17 -32.19
CA TRP A 416 16.14 -0.11 -33.30
C TRP A 416 16.37 0.84 -34.49
N ARG A 417 16.52 2.14 -34.22
CA ARG A 417 16.79 3.18 -35.25
C ARG A 417 18.11 2.95 -35.96
N VAL A 418 19.19 2.63 -35.21
CA VAL A 418 20.50 2.31 -35.76
C VAL A 418 20.43 1.05 -36.63
N ARG A 419 19.79 -0.01 -36.16
CA ARG A 419 19.58 -1.25 -36.91
C ARG A 419 18.81 -0.99 -38.22
N ARG A 420 17.74 -0.21 -38.16
CA ARG A 420 16.94 0.16 -39.33
C ARG A 420 17.77 0.96 -40.34
N TYR A 421 18.56 1.95 -39.85
CA TYR A 421 19.44 2.72 -40.70
C TYR A 421 20.50 1.85 -41.39
N ASN A 422 21.14 0.96 -40.67
CA ASN A 422 22.16 0.06 -41.20
C ASN A 422 21.58 -0.94 -42.24
N ARG A 423 20.35 -1.41 -42.06
CA ARG A 423 19.66 -2.25 -43.06
C ARG A 423 19.43 -1.48 -44.35
N HIS A 424 18.91 -0.27 -44.24
CA HIS A 424 18.67 0.57 -45.44
C HIS A 424 19.96 0.93 -46.18
N LEU A 425 21.07 1.21 -45.46
CA LEU A 425 22.38 1.45 -46.04
C LEU A 425 22.89 0.16 -46.75
N ALA A 426 22.71 -1.00 -46.17
CA ALA A 426 23.12 -2.25 -46.77
C ALA A 426 22.36 -2.55 -48.08
N GLU A 427 21.03 -2.30 -48.11
CA GLU A 427 20.20 -2.44 -49.32
C GLU A 427 20.67 -1.48 -50.42
N LYS A 428 20.94 -0.23 -50.10
CA LYS A 428 21.46 0.75 -51.04
C LYS A 428 22.82 0.34 -51.62
N ASN A 429 23.73 -0.14 -50.76
CA ASN A 429 25.05 -0.57 -51.20
C ASN A 429 24.96 -1.82 -52.13
N ARG A 430 24.01 -2.71 -51.83
CA ARG A 430 23.75 -3.88 -52.68
C ARG A 430 23.26 -3.45 -54.09
N SER A 431 22.27 -2.58 -54.12
CA SER A 431 21.75 -2.05 -55.40
C SER A 431 22.83 -1.37 -56.24
N LEU A 432 23.73 -0.57 -55.59
CA LEU A 432 24.87 0.01 -56.25
C LEU A 432 25.85 -1.04 -56.82
N TYR A 433 26.11 -2.11 -56.04
CA TYR A 433 26.98 -3.20 -56.49
C TYR A 433 26.41 -3.92 -57.72
N GLU A 434 25.12 -4.23 -57.71
CA GLU A 434 24.43 -4.83 -58.88
C GLU A 434 24.53 -3.94 -60.13
N GLN A 435 24.36 -2.62 -60.01
CA GLN A 435 24.55 -1.67 -61.11
C GLN A 435 25.99 -1.65 -61.62
N ILE A 436 26.98 -1.78 -60.72
CA ILE A 436 28.39 -1.88 -61.13
C ILE A 436 28.67 -3.13 -61.92
N GLN A 437 28.13 -4.25 -61.51
CA GLN A 437 28.29 -5.54 -62.24
C GLN A 437 27.66 -5.47 -63.65
N GLN A 438 26.49 -4.89 -63.77
CA GLN A 438 25.84 -4.68 -65.06
C GLN A 438 26.69 -3.78 -65.98
N ARG A 439 27.24 -2.68 -65.45
CA ARG A 439 28.13 -1.77 -66.20
C ARG A 439 29.41 -2.49 -66.63
N ARG A 440 30.05 -3.27 -65.80
CA ARG A 440 31.23 -4.07 -66.13
C ARG A 440 30.96 -5.07 -67.25
N GLN A 441 29.81 -5.74 -67.20
CA GLN A 441 29.40 -6.69 -68.24
C GLN A 441 29.22 -5.98 -69.61
N ALA A 442 28.57 -4.81 -69.60
CA ALA A 442 28.37 -4.01 -70.80
C ALA A 442 29.72 -3.49 -71.39
N GLU A 443 30.65 -3.01 -70.53
CA GLU A 443 32.00 -2.58 -70.94
C GLU A 443 32.81 -3.75 -71.52
N ALA A 444 32.73 -4.94 -70.91
CA ALA A 444 33.43 -6.13 -71.42
C ALA A 444 32.86 -6.60 -72.76
N GLU A 445 31.57 -6.48 -72.97
CA GLU A 445 30.96 -6.83 -74.26
C GLU A 445 31.36 -5.85 -75.35
N GLN A 446 31.40 -4.56 -75.05
CA GLN A 446 31.87 -3.53 -75.98
C GLN A 446 33.33 -3.74 -76.36
N GLN A 447 34.19 -4.12 -75.41
CA GLN A 447 35.62 -4.43 -75.68
C GLN A 447 35.74 -5.68 -76.57
N ARG A 448 34.92 -6.73 -76.36
CA ARG A 448 34.89 -7.94 -77.20
C ARG A 448 34.54 -7.58 -78.63
N GLN A 449 33.54 -6.72 -78.85
CA GLN A 449 33.16 -6.29 -80.20
C GLN A 449 34.26 -5.58 -80.95
N LEU A 450 35.08 -4.73 -80.30
CA LEU A 450 36.27 -4.08 -80.87
C LEU A 450 37.39 -5.06 -81.19
N GLN A 451 37.54 -6.15 -80.43
CA GLN A 451 38.57 -7.20 -80.67
C GLN A 451 38.26 -8.11 -81.85
N VAL A 452 37.02 -8.27 -82.23
CA VAL A 452 36.56 -9.18 -83.31
C VAL A 452 36.65 -8.51 -84.70
N GLN A 453 36.86 -7.18 -84.78
CA GLN A 453 36.99 -6.49 -86.08
C GLN A 453 38.30 -6.84 -86.76
N PRO A 454 38.34 -7.07 -88.11
CA PRO A 454 39.58 -7.30 -88.85
C PRO A 454 40.50 -6.11 -88.83
N GLU A 455 41.81 -6.34 -88.66
CA GLU A 455 42.85 -5.31 -88.46
C GLU A 455 42.93 -4.30 -89.62
N GLU A 456 42.63 -4.73 -90.83
CA GLU A 456 42.59 -3.90 -92.06
C GLU A 456 41.49 -2.82 -92.05
N LYS A 457 40.52 -2.89 -91.12
CA LYS A 457 39.43 -1.92 -91.01
C LYS A 457 39.61 -0.91 -89.86
N LEU A 458 40.70 -1.05 -89.08
CA LEU A 458 40.94 -0.20 -87.94
C LEU A 458 41.81 1.00 -88.27
N THR A 459 41.46 2.14 -87.70
CA THR A 459 42.33 3.32 -87.74
C THR A 459 43.69 3.09 -87.01
N PRO A 460 44.75 3.82 -87.29
CA PRO A 460 46.02 3.66 -86.58
C PRO A 460 45.90 3.82 -85.07
N ASN A 461 45.01 4.69 -84.63
CA ASN A 461 44.73 4.85 -83.18
C ASN A 461 43.95 3.63 -82.57
N GLN A 462 43.02 3.07 -83.35
CA GLN A 462 42.28 1.83 -82.94
C GLN A 462 43.22 0.62 -82.91
N GLN A 463 44.16 0.50 -83.83
CA GLN A 463 45.20 -0.53 -83.85
C GLN A 463 46.09 -0.41 -82.59
N LEU A 464 46.56 0.84 -82.31
CA LEU A 464 47.35 1.08 -81.11
C LEU A 464 46.58 0.81 -79.80
N TYR A 465 45.31 1.23 -79.74
CA TYR A 465 44.45 0.96 -78.61
C TYR A 465 44.23 -0.54 -78.38
N ARG A 466 44.09 -1.30 -79.45
CA ARG A 466 43.98 -2.77 -79.40
C ARG A 466 45.29 -3.39 -78.89
N ARG A 467 46.46 -2.97 -79.38
CA ARG A 467 47.78 -3.41 -78.87
C ARG A 467 47.96 -3.02 -77.39
N LEU A 468 47.52 -1.84 -76.98
CA LEU A 468 47.49 -1.44 -75.57
C LEU A 468 46.58 -2.32 -74.75
N SER A 469 45.38 -2.61 -75.22
CA SER A 469 44.43 -3.49 -74.54
C SER A 469 44.95 -4.92 -74.40
N GLU A 470 45.70 -5.45 -75.34
CA GLU A 470 46.39 -6.72 -75.21
C GLU A 470 47.53 -6.68 -74.20
N LEU A 471 48.33 -5.61 -74.19
CA LEU A 471 49.41 -5.44 -73.24
C LEU A 471 48.95 -5.42 -71.76
N VAL A 472 47.84 -4.73 -71.51
CA VAL A 472 47.32 -4.58 -70.17
C VAL A 472 46.46 -5.81 -69.70
N LYS A 473 46.36 -6.87 -70.50
CA LYS A 473 45.83 -8.14 -70.03
C LYS A 473 46.72 -8.78 -68.97
N ASN A 474 48.02 -8.52 -69.03
CA ASN A 474 48.93 -8.89 -67.95
C ASN A 474 48.85 -7.83 -66.80
N PRO A 475 48.36 -8.23 -65.60
CA PRO A 475 48.27 -7.34 -64.46
C PRO A 475 49.63 -6.74 -64.06
N ASP A 476 50.74 -7.43 -64.23
CA ASP A 476 52.07 -6.97 -63.84
C ASP A 476 52.44 -5.65 -64.51
N VAL A 477 51.90 -5.36 -65.70
CA VAL A 477 52.16 -4.09 -66.43
C VAL A 477 51.62 -2.90 -65.67
N TYR A 478 50.43 -2.96 -65.05
CA TYR A 478 49.83 -1.79 -64.40
C TYR A 478 49.83 -1.85 -62.87
N THR A 479 50.18 -2.99 -62.29
CA THR A 479 50.29 -3.13 -60.86
C THR A 479 51.66 -2.74 -60.34
N ASP A 480 52.66 -2.64 -61.21
CA ASP A 480 53.91 -2.02 -60.89
C ASP A 480 53.73 -0.48 -60.63
N PRO A 481 54.05 -0.02 -59.37
CA PRO A 481 53.87 1.39 -59.00
C PRO A 481 54.60 2.38 -59.89
N ASP A 482 55.71 1.97 -60.47
CA ASP A 482 56.56 2.79 -61.31
C ASP A 482 56.03 2.89 -62.76
N THR A 483 55.06 2.12 -63.16
CA THR A 483 54.44 2.15 -64.45
C THR A 483 53.61 3.42 -64.61
N ASN A 484 54.06 4.26 -65.58
CA ASN A 484 53.43 5.53 -66.00
C ASN A 484 53.17 5.53 -67.50
N HIS A 485 52.68 6.66 -68.01
CA HIS A 485 52.35 6.83 -69.42
C HIS A 485 53.59 6.71 -70.35
N GLU A 486 54.76 7.03 -69.89
CA GLU A 486 56.00 6.86 -70.68
C GLU A 486 56.41 5.39 -70.77
N THR A 487 56.24 4.66 -69.66
CA THR A 487 56.47 3.19 -69.61
C THR A 487 55.54 2.50 -70.62
N LEU A 488 54.24 2.85 -70.66
CA LEU A 488 53.31 2.29 -71.64
C LEU A 488 53.72 2.58 -73.08
N ALA A 489 54.15 3.80 -73.39
CA ALA A 489 54.60 4.16 -74.71
C ALA A 489 55.86 3.35 -75.15
N ARG A 490 56.78 3.19 -74.23
CA ARG A 490 57.99 2.35 -74.44
C ARG A 490 57.66 0.89 -74.69
N LEU A 491 56.75 0.31 -73.91
CA LEU A 491 56.33 -1.09 -74.08
C LEU A 491 55.56 -1.36 -75.38
N LEU A 492 54.87 -0.35 -75.88
CA LEU A 492 54.19 -0.37 -77.18
C LEU A 492 55.10 -0.04 -78.40
N GLY A 493 56.38 0.37 -78.16
CA GLY A 493 57.30 0.79 -79.21
C GLY A 493 56.85 2.01 -79.92
N THR A 494 56.27 2.99 -79.21
CA THR A 494 55.72 4.24 -79.77
C THR A 494 56.04 5.42 -78.85
N ASN A 495 55.55 6.62 -79.21
CA ASN A 495 55.72 7.76 -78.34
C ASN A 495 54.43 8.09 -77.56
N TYR A 496 54.57 8.84 -76.50
CA TYR A 496 53.49 9.20 -75.59
C TYR A 496 52.28 9.86 -76.30
N GLN A 497 52.54 10.75 -77.30
CA GLN A 497 51.49 11.48 -77.99
C GLN A 497 50.49 10.52 -78.70
N TYR A 498 51.01 9.46 -79.33
CA TYR A 498 50.14 8.46 -79.97
C TYR A 498 49.35 7.65 -78.98
N VAL A 499 49.96 7.27 -77.83
CA VAL A 499 49.21 6.59 -76.78
C VAL A 499 48.11 7.48 -76.22
N TYR A 500 48.41 8.77 -76.05
CA TYR A 500 47.42 9.76 -75.60
C TYR A 500 46.29 9.89 -76.63
N ALA A 501 46.62 10.08 -77.92
CA ALA A 501 45.62 10.17 -78.98
C ALA A 501 44.73 8.95 -79.10
N ALA A 502 45.30 7.72 -79.03
CA ALA A 502 44.57 6.51 -79.09
C ALA A 502 43.61 6.31 -77.89
N LEU A 503 44.07 6.66 -76.70
CA LEU A 503 43.20 6.58 -75.50
C LEU A 503 42.10 7.64 -75.51
N ARG A 504 42.35 8.82 -76.03
CA ARG A 504 41.34 9.87 -76.16
C ARG A 504 40.30 9.53 -77.25
N GLU A 505 40.71 9.01 -78.41
CA GLU A 505 39.81 8.67 -79.48
C GLU A 505 38.97 7.41 -79.17
N CYS A 506 39.62 6.36 -78.65
CA CYS A 506 38.95 5.04 -78.45
C CYS A 506 38.42 4.79 -77.09
N GLY A 507 38.92 5.49 -76.05
CA GLY A 507 38.56 5.24 -74.65
C GLY A 507 38.10 6.48 -73.88
N ASP A 508 38.03 7.63 -74.52
CA ASP A 508 37.70 8.96 -73.94
C ASP A 508 38.37 9.19 -72.57
N THR A 509 39.65 8.82 -72.46
CA THR A 509 40.40 8.86 -71.21
C THR A 509 41.86 9.36 -71.45
N THR A 510 42.52 9.75 -70.34
CA THR A 510 43.95 10.01 -70.33
C THR A 510 44.73 8.74 -69.98
N PRO A 511 46.04 8.64 -70.33
CA PRO A 511 46.87 7.48 -69.94
C PRO A 511 46.93 7.28 -68.39
N ALA A 512 46.97 8.36 -67.63
CA ALA A 512 46.99 8.32 -66.19
C ALA A 512 45.66 7.80 -65.62
N ASP A 513 44.56 8.31 -66.16
CA ASP A 513 43.19 7.83 -65.70
C ASP A 513 42.96 6.40 -66.16
N TYR A 514 43.45 6.02 -67.32
CA TYR A 514 43.35 4.64 -67.79
C TYR A 514 44.10 3.66 -66.89
N LEU A 515 45.34 3.94 -66.51
CA LEU A 515 46.14 3.17 -65.56
C LEU A 515 45.44 3.10 -64.20
N ASN A 516 45.01 4.24 -63.70
CA ASN A 516 44.31 4.29 -62.43
C ASN A 516 43.02 3.44 -62.46
N ARG A 517 42.24 3.48 -63.56
CA ARG A 517 41.05 2.66 -63.75
C ARG A 517 41.38 1.17 -63.72
N LEU A 518 42.42 0.71 -64.40
CA LEU A 518 42.86 -0.69 -64.40
C LEU A 518 43.27 -1.12 -62.97
N ARG A 519 44.06 -0.31 -62.30
CA ARG A 519 44.45 -0.56 -60.90
C ARG A 519 43.26 -0.67 -59.97
N ILE A 520 42.28 0.23 -60.09
CA ILE A 520 41.03 0.20 -59.29
C ILE A 520 40.18 -1.02 -59.63
N GLN A 521 40.07 -1.41 -60.90
CA GLN A 521 39.34 -2.62 -61.33
C GLN A 521 40.01 -3.87 -60.82
N TYR A 522 41.36 -3.96 -60.80
CA TYR A 522 42.10 -5.06 -60.21
C TYR A 522 41.96 -5.13 -58.69
N ALA A 523 42.04 -3.99 -58.03
CA ALA A 523 41.76 -3.92 -56.60
C ALA A 523 40.37 -4.43 -56.25
N ALA A 524 39.36 -4.08 -57.08
CA ALA A 524 38.01 -4.58 -56.88
C ALA A 524 37.90 -6.10 -57.04
N GLN A 525 38.62 -6.68 -58.02
CA GLN A 525 38.69 -8.14 -58.17
C GLN A 525 39.34 -8.83 -56.97
N LEU A 526 40.42 -8.22 -56.41
CA LEU A 526 41.05 -8.72 -55.20
C LEU A 526 40.08 -8.64 -54.00
N LEU A 527 39.31 -7.56 -53.87
CA LEU A 527 38.31 -7.40 -52.83
C LEU A 527 37.18 -8.41 -52.92
N GLU A 528 36.78 -8.81 -54.15
CA GLU A 528 35.77 -9.84 -54.41
C GLU A 528 36.29 -11.23 -54.13
N LYS A 529 37.51 -11.58 -54.57
CA LYS A 529 38.04 -12.92 -54.60
C LYS A 529 38.90 -13.32 -53.40
N THR A 530 39.37 -12.36 -52.59
CA THR A 530 40.33 -12.61 -51.52
C THR A 530 39.89 -12.01 -50.19
N ASP A 531 40.44 -12.54 -49.10
CA ASP A 531 40.31 -12.00 -47.77
C ASP A 531 41.46 -11.07 -47.35
N ASN A 532 42.29 -10.71 -48.31
CA ASN A 532 43.46 -9.85 -48.07
C ASN A 532 43.08 -8.55 -47.33
N PRO A 533 43.83 -8.13 -46.32
CA PRO A 533 43.65 -6.82 -45.70
C PRO A 533 43.64 -5.72 -46.79
N ILE A 534 42.81 -4.68 -46.61
CA ILE A 534 42.68 -3.60 -47.59
C ILE A 534 44.03 -2.94 -47.88
N GLY A 535 44.92 -2.83 -46.89
CA GLY A 535 46.28 -2.33 -47.08
C GLY A 535 47.08 -3.15 -48.12
N LEU A 536 47.01 -4.48 -48.04
CA LEU A 536 47.67 -5.39 -48.98
C LEU A 536 47.02 -5.29 -50.39
N VAL A 537 45.70 -5.17 -50.47
CA VAL A 537 45.01 -4.95 -51.74
C VAL A 537 45.49 -3.66 -52.46
N ILE A 538 45.72 -2.60 -51.68
CA ILE A 538 46.24 -1.30 -52.19
C ILE A 538 47.62 -1.52 -52.84
N GLU A 539 48.52 -2.18 -52.12
CA GLU A 539 49.88 -2.49 -52.59
C GLU A 539 49.85 -3.38 -53.81
N GLN A 540 49.12 -4.49 -53.78
CA GLN A 540 48.99 -5.44 -54.88
C GLN A 540 48.36 -4.83 -56.13
N SER A 541 47.57 -3.76 -55.99
CA SER A 541 46.97 -3.04 -57.11
C SER A 541 47.82 -1.88 -57.66
N GLY A 542 49.06 -1.72 -57.18
CA GLY A 542 50.00 -0.75 -57.67
C GLY A 542 49.80 0.68 -57.15
N PHE A 543 49.07 0.83 -56.02
CA PHE A 543 48.95 2.13 -55.36
C PHE A 543 49.94 2.25 -54.20
N THR A 544 50.68 3.35 -54.16
CA THR A 544 51.59 3.68 -53.06
C THR A 544 50.93 4.60 -52.01
N ASN A 545 49.81 5.26 -52.36
CA ASN A 545 49.14 6.21 -51.49
C ASN A 545 47.68 5.75 -51.19
N ARG A 546 47.42 5.45 -49.91
CA ARG A 546 46.12 4.99 -49.43
C ARG A 546 44.99 6.02 -49.63
N THR A 547 45.27 7.29 -49.46
CA THR A 547 44.28 8.37 -49.61
C THR A 547 43.87 8.54 -51.08
N THR A 548 44.85 8.49 -52.00
CA THR A 548 44.59 8.54 -53.44
C THR A 548 43.78 7.33 -53.90
N PHE A 549 44.13 6.12 -53.43
CA PHE A 549 43.39 4.93 -53.72
C PHE A 549 41.94 5.02 -53.25
N ALA A 550 41.72 5.38 -51.96
CA ALA A 550 40.35 5.44 -51.39
C ALA A 550 39.49 6.48 -52.15
N ARG A 551 40.05 7.64 -52.50
CA ARG A 551 39.35 8.66 -53.25
C ARG A 551 38.99 8.18 -54.68
N LEU A 552 39.92 7.57 -55.40
CA LEU A 552 39.69 7.06 -56.75
C LEU A 552 38.73 5.87 -56.75
N PHE A 553 38.85 4.97 -55.76
CA PHE A 553 37.96 3.83 -55.62
C PHE A 553 36.51 4.27 -55.34
N ALA A 554 36.33 5.23 -54.41
CA ALA A 554 35.02 5.79 -54.11
C ALA A 554 34.44 6.58 -55.30
N ALA A 555 35.26 7.30 -56.03
CA ALA A 555 34.83 8.03 -57.26
C ALA A 555 34.35 7.04 -58.34
N TYR A 556 35.04 5.89 -58.51
CA TYR A 556 34.72 4.90 -59.55
C TYR A 556 33.51 4.01 -59.18
N TYR A 557 33.46 3.57 -57.92
CA TYR A 557 32.43 2.61 -57.47
C TYR A 557 31.35 3.22 -56.58
N SER A 558 31.43 4.51 -56.25
CA SER A 558 30.47 5.18 -55.34
C SER A 558 30.37 4.52 -53.98
N MET A 559 31.37 3.73 -53.59
CA MET A 559 31.48 2.99 -52.33
C MET A 559 32.93 3.00 -51.84
N THR A 560 33.09 2.86 -50.52
CA THR A 560 34.42 2.59 -49.96
C THR A 560 34.86 1.15 -50.27
N PRO A 561 36.16 0.82 -50.26
CA PRO A 561 36.64 -0.55 -50.49
C PRO A 561 36.02 -1.59 -49.51
N SER A 562 35.80 -1.16 -48.26
CA SER A 562 35.16 -2.03 -47.24
C SER A 562 33.68 -2.29 -47.50
N GLU A 563 32.95 -1.30 -47.97
CA GLU A 563 31.55 -1.43 -48.36
C GLU A 563 31.39 -2.30 -49.60
N PHE A 564 32.26 -2.10 -50.59
CA PHE A 564 32.32 -2.89 -51.82
C PHE A 564 32.58 -4.38 -51.51
N ARG A 565 33.56 -4.69 -50.68
CA ARG A 565 33.83 -6.07 -50.25
C ARG A 565 32.61 -6.71 -49.54
N ARG A 566 31.93 -5.92 -48.67
CA ARG A 566 30.70 -6.40 -48.00
C ARG A 566 29.56 -6.68 -48.96
N ALA A 567 29.36 -5.82 -49.93
CA ALA A 567 28.31 -5.97 -50.95
C ALA A 567 28.58 -7.20 -51.84
N ALA A 568 29.83 -7.37 -52.31
CA ALA A 568 30.22 -8.56 -53.10
C ALA A 568 29.99 -9.88 -52.37
N ARG A 569 30.37 -9.95 -51.09
CA ARG A 569 30.17 -11.17 -50.26
C ARG A 569 28.72 -11.44 -49.89
N ALA A 570 27.85 -10.42 -49.86
CA ALA A 570 26.45 -10.59 -49.62
C ALA A 570 25.75 -11.27 -50.78
N GLU A 571 26.25 -11.09 -52.01
CA GLU A 571 25.78 -11.71 -53.21
C GLU A 571 26.25 -13.16 -53.35
N ASP A 572 27.51 -13.46 -53.02
CA ASP A 572 28.07 -14.84 -53.00
C ASP A 572 27.36 -15.80 -52.02
N LYS A 573 26.75 -15.25 -50.96
CA LYS A 573 25.97 -16.04 -50.01
C LYS A 573 24.56 -16.34 -50.46
N LEU A 574 24.07 -15.73 -51.53
CA LEU A 574 22.73 -15.86 -52.08
C LEU A 574 22.70 -16.61 -53.44
N ALA A 575 23.86 -16.74 -54.11
CA ALA A 575 24.11 -17.61 -55.24
C ALA A 575 24.52 -19.01 -54.80
#